data_53d0bdfb51de51fa8fcc28ff99aa87db
#
_entry.id   53d0bdfb51de51fa8fcc28ff99aa87db
#
_cell.length_a   1.000
_cell.length_b   1.000
_cell.length_c   1.000
_cell.angle_alpha   90.00
_cell.angle_beta   90.00
_cell.angle_gamma   90.00
#
_symmetry.space_group_name_H-M   'P 1'
#
loop_
_entity.id
_entity.type
_entity.pdbx_description
1 polymer ?
#
loop_
_entity_poly.entity_id
_entity_poly.type
_entity_poly.pdbx_seq_one_letter_code
_entity_poly.pdbx_strand_id
1 'polypeptide(L)'
;MATTFFGQYLLAKGVIDREALLDALDRQRQSNLNLPDLAVQQGLIDRKRADAIMTQYRLSNQTIEGILSEIGGLTQEQIERLQHKQRSSWLRIGAALVEGGHLSEEEFATNFEEYRSMESAADQKIREAMRHLPNADAVSTCVELTVFHLARVAGRPAKLESVGVEEDVLEDGMHRFSQRMVGDGDYTIAVDLPPVLVASVAKGMLGFDVEAGTETETDAVSEVVNLIGGNACTRIEQFGPLLRPEPPIRSSADTPVSPTGPVVRATVVSGDESFAVRVFAAADGET
;
A
#
# COMPACT_ATOMS: atom_id res chain seq x y z
N MET A 1 -7.68 -10.88 16.39
CA MET A 1 -6.23 -10.73 16.23
C MET A 1 -5.99 -10.15 14.86
N ALA A 2 -5.21 -9.09 14.79
CA ALA A 2 -4.88 -8.38 13.55
C ALA A 2 -4.24 -9.32 12.53
N THR A 3 -4.51 -9.09 11.25
CA THR A 3 -3.82 -9.74 10.13
C THR A 3 -2.38 -9.20 10.08
N THR A 4 -1.49 -9.82 10.84
CA THR A 4 -0.07 -9.47 10.88
C THR A 4 0.70 -10.17 9.75
N PHE A 5 1.85 -9.64 9.36
CA PHE A 5 2.76 -10.36 8.46
C PHE A 5 3.38 -11.56 9.19
N PHE A 6 3.72 -12.62 8.44
CA PHE A 6 4.20 -13.89 9.03
C PHE A 6 5.37 -13.70 9.99
N GLY A 7 6.36 -12.84 9.67
CA GLY A 7 7.46 -12.54 10.58
C GLY A 7 7.02 -11.90 11.90
N GLN A 8 6.05 -10.98 11.85
CA GLN A 8 5.47 -10.36 13.04
C GLN A 8 4.63 -11.35 13.85
N TYR A 9 3.89 -12.23 13.18
CA TYR A 9 3.17 -13.32 13.83
C TYR A 9 4.12 -14.21 14.63
N LEU A 10 5.26 -14.62 14.06
CA LEU A 10 6.27 -15.43 14.74
C LEU A 10 6.88 -14.69 15.94
N LEU A 11 7.18 -13.40 15.78
CA LEU A 11 7.69 -12.55 16.86
C LEU A 11 6.66 -12.41 18.01
N ALA A 12 5.40 -12.13 17.69
CA ALA A 12 4.32 -12.00 18.68
C ALA A 12 4.04 -13.33 19.41
N LYS A 13 4.21 -14.47 18.73
CA LYS A 13 4.10 -15.80 19.31
C LYS A 13 5.33 -16.21 20.14
N GLY A 14 6.42 -15.45 20.06
CA GLY A 14 7.68 -15.75 20.76
C GLY A 14 8.46 -16.92 20.14
N VAL A 15 8.17 -17.27 18.88
CA VAL A 15 8.91 -18.31 18.14
C VAL A 15 10.27 -17.81 17.69
N ILE A 16 10.36 -16.54 17.33
CA ILE A 16 11.59 -15.83 17.01
C ILE A 16 11.69 -14.55 17.83
N ASP A 17 12.89 -14.03 17.98
CA ASP A 17 13.14 -12.72 18.57
C ASP A 17 13.27 -11.62 17.49
N ARG A 18 13.47 -10.39 17.95
CA ARG A 18 13.59 -9.23 17.05
C ARG A 18 14.86 -9.28 16.20
N GLU A 19 15.94 -9.81 16.73
CA GLU A 19 17.23 -9.91 16.03
C GLU A 19 17.13 -10.88 14.84
N ALA A 20 16.53 -12.04 15.08
CA ALA A 20 16.22 -13.01 14.02
C ALA A 20 15.35 -12.46 12.91
N LEU A 21 14.31 -11.67 13.27
CA LEU A 21 13.46 -11.03 12.28
C LEU A 21 14.22 -9.99 11.45
N LEU A 22 15.08 -9.18 12.06
CA LEU A 22 15.87 -8.18 11.36
C LEU A 22 16.91 -8.83 10.42
N ASP A 23 17.60 -9.88 10.87
CA ASP A 23 18.53 -10.64 10.00
C ASP A 23 17.80 -11.22 8.78
N ALA A 24 16.63 -11.84 8.99
CA ALA A 24 15.84 -12.38 7.90
C ALA A 24 15.35 -11.31 6.90
N LEU A 25 14.95 -10.14 7.40
CA LEU A 25 14.55 -9.00 6.54
C LEU A 25 15.74 -8.46 5.74
N ASP A 26 16.94 -8.41 6.32
CA ASP A 26 18.14 -7.97 5.61
C ASP A 26 18.55 -8.99 4.54
N ARG A 27 18.48 -10.29 4.81
CA ARG A 27 18.67 -11.36 3.81
C ARG A 27 17.69 -11.24 2.65
N GLN A 28 16.39 -11.02 2.96
CA GLN A 28 15.39 -10.77 1.94
C GLN A 28 15.72 -9.56 1.07
N ARG A 29 16.12 -8.45 1.68
CA ARG A 29 16.46 -7.21 0.96
C ARG A 29 17.63 -7.39 0.00
N GLN A 30 18.64 -8.16 0.42
CA GLN A 30 19.81 -8.46 -0.40
C GLN A 30 19.48 -9.42 -1.55
N SER A 31 18.56 -10.36 -1.33
CA SER A 31 18.18 -11.39 -2.31
C SER A 31 17.10 -10.91 -3.29
N ASN A 32 16.10 -10.17 -2.78
CA ASN A 32 14.88 -9.81 -3.51
C ASN A 32 15.04 -8.47 -4.26
N LEU A 33 15.90 -8.46 -5.26
CA LEU A 33 16.07 -7.27 -6.10
C LEU A 33 14.84 -7.04 -6.98
N ASN A 34 14.47 -5.77 -7.15
CA ASN A 34 13.46 -5.38 -8.14
C ASN A 34 14.00 -5.55 -9.57
N LEU A 35 13.12 -5.52 -10.58
CA LEU A 35 13.52 -5.72 -11.97
C LEU A 35 14.55 -4.71 -12.48
N PRO A 36 14.44 -3.39 -12.20
CA PRO A 36 15.48 -2.42 -12.55
C PRO A 36 16.83 -2.70 -11.88
N ASP A 37 16.87 -3.08 -10.60
CA ASP A 37 18.11 -3.42 -9.92
C ASP A 37 18.75 -4.68 -10.50
N LEU A 38 17.93 -5.68 -10.85
CA LEU A 38 18.40 -6.87 -11.57
C LEU A 38 18.95 -6.53 -12.95
N ALA A 39 18.31 -5.59 -13.66
CA ALA A 39 18.79 -5.13 -14.96
C ALA A 39 20.14 -4.42 -14.86
N VAL A 40 20.36 -3.62 -13.79
CA VAL A 40 21.67 -3.03 -13.48
C VAL A 40 22.69 -4.12 -13.17
N GLN A 41 22.35 -5.08 -12.33
CA GLN A 41 23.24 -6.20 -11.97
C GLN A 41 23.69 -7.01 -13.20
N GLN A 42 22.80 -7.12 -14.21
CA GLN A 42 23.12 -7.80 -15.48
C GLN A 42 23.78 -6.90 -16.53
N GLY A 43 24.02 -5.63 -16.22
CA GLY A 43 24.63 -4.67 -17.15
C GLY A 43 23.73 -4.27 -18.32
N LEU A 44 22.42 -4.49 -18.20
CA LEU A 44 21.45 -4.14 -19.25
C LEU A 44 21.10 -2.64 -19.26
N ILE A 45 21.12 -2.02 -18.08
CA ILE A 45 20.93 -0.57 -17.88
C ILE A 45 21.92 -0.07 -16.83
N ASP A 46 22.15 1.24 -16.82
CA ASP A 46 22.93 1.89 -15.76
C ASP A 46 22.05 2.25 -14.54
N ARG A 47 22.69 2.62 -13.42
CA ARG A 47 22.01 3.00 -12.19
C ARG A 47 21.08 4.19 -12.37
N LYS A 48 21.52 5.22 -13.11
CA LYS A 48 20.72 6.43 -13.35
C LYS A 48 19.40 6.09 -14.07
N ARG A 49 19.46 5.17 -15.03
CA ARG A 49 18.27 4.72 -15.75
C ARG A 49 17.35 3.89 -14.88
N ALA A 50 17.88 3.03 -14.01
CA ALA A 50 17.10 2.29 -13.02
C ALA A 50 16.35 3.21 -12.06
N ASP A 51 17.00 4.27 -11.57
CA ASP A 51 16.38 5.25 -10.68
C ASP A 51 15.26 6.04 -11.39
N ALA A 52 15.45 6.41 -12.67
CA ALA A 52 14.41 7.04 -13.49
C ALA A 52 13.21 6.12 -13.71
N ILE A 53 13.45 4.83 -13.99
CA ILE A 53 12.40 3.81 -14.12
C ILE A 53 11.60 3.67 -12.81
N MET A 54 12.28 3.61 -11.67
CA MET A 54 11.62 3.50 -10.38
C MET A 54 10.82 4.77 -10.04
N THR A 55 11.32 5.95 -10.42
CA THR A 55 10.58 7.21 -10.25
C THR A 55 9.31 7.19 -11.10
N GLN A 56 9.41 6.87 -12.39
CA GLN A 56 8.24 6.76 -13.27
C GLN A 56 7.25 5.71 -12.78
N TYR A 57 7.75 4.57 -12.29
CA TYR A 57 6.89 3.51 -11.74
C TYR A 57 6.09 3.99 -10.54
N ARG A 58 6.64 4.83 -9.65
CA ARG A 58 5.92 5.39 -8.49
C ARG A 58 4.84 6.40 -8.90
N LEU A 59 5.10 7.17 -9.96
CA LEU A 59 4.29 8.31 -10.40
C LEU A 59 3.24 7.96 -11.47
N SER A 60 3.21 6.71 -11.96
CA SER A 60 2.30 6.33 -13.04
C SER A 60 1.52 5.06 -12.72
N ASN A 61 0.50 4.78 -13.52
CA ASN A 61 -0.23 3.50 -13.48
C ASN A 61 0.40 2.43 -14.37
N GLN A 62 1.51 2.74 -15.03
CA GLN A 62 2.18 1.78 -15.90
C GLN A 62 2.75 0.62 -15.10
N THR A 63 2.83 -0.55 -15.74
CA THR A 63 3.55 -1.70 -15.19
C THR A 63 5.05 -1.47 -15.27
N ILE A 64 5.80 -2.08 -14.37
CA ILE A 64 7.26 -1.96 -14.37
C ILE A 64 7.88 -2.49 -15.66
N GLU A 65 7.27 -3.51 -16.28
CA GLU A 65 7.67 -4.09 -17.55
C GLU A 65 7.50 -3.09 -18.69
N GLY A 66 6.35 -2.39 -18.73
CA GLY A 66 6.10 -1.34 -19.72
C GLY A 66 7.15 -0.24 -19.65
N ILE A 67 7.47 0.22 -18.43
CA ILE A 67 8.47 1.25 -18.20
C ILE A 67 9.89 0.76 -18.54
N LEU A 68 10.22 -0.48 -18.20
CA LEU A 68 11.50 -1.11 -18.58
C LEU A 68 11.68 -1.18 -20.10
N SER A 69 10.60 -1.43 -20.84
CA SER A 69 10.63 -1.40 -22.29
C SER A 69 10.77 0.02 -22.85
N GLU A 70 9.98 0.96 -22.35
CA GLU A 70 9.89 2.34 -22.85
C GLU A 70 11.15 3.17 -22.49
N ILE A 71 11.47 3.24 -21.20
CA ILE A 71 12.59 4.04 -20.67
C ILE A 71 13.88 3.23 -20.64
N GLY A 72 13.79 1.95 -20.27
CA GLY A 72 14.93 1.04 -20.19
C GLY A 72 15.47 0.63 -21.55
N GLY A 73 14.62 0.62 -22.57
CA GLY A 73 14.97 0.13 -23.91
C GLY A 73 15.19 -1.39 -23.94
N LEU A 74 14.60 -2.12 -22.97
CA LEU A 74 14.74 -3.56 -22.88
C LEU A 74 13.73 -4.26 -23.83
N THR A 75 14.17 -5.32 -24.46
CA THR A 75 13.28 -6.18 -25.24
C THR A 75 12.41 -7.04 -24.33
N GLN A 76 11.28 -7.50 -24.84
CA GLN A 76 10.38 -8.41 -24.13
C GLN A 76 11.12 -9.65 -23.60
N GLU A 77 11.99 -10.23 -24.40
CA GLU A 77 12.80 -11.40 -24.01
C GLU A 77 13.75 -11.10 -22.84
N GLN A 78 14.35 -9.91 -22.80
CA GLN A 78 15.20 -9.48 -21.67
C GLN A 78 14.38 -9.31 -20.39
N ILE A 79 13.19 -8.72 -20.49
CA ILE A 79 12.27 -8.54 -19.38
C ILE A 79 11.82 -9.89 -18.82
N GLU A 80 11.43 -10.83 -19.69
CA GLU A 80 11.03 -12.19 -19.28
C GLU A 80 12.17 -12.95 -18.57
N ARG A 81 13.40 -12.80 -19.04
CA ARG A 81 14.58 -13.38 -18.36
C ARG A 81 14.80 -12.77 -16.97
N LEU A 82 14.65 -11.45 -16.85
CA LEU A 82 14.73 -10.77 -15.55
C LEU A 82 13.65 -11.25 -14.59
N GLN A 83 12.40 -11.36 -15.07
CA GLN A 83 11.29 -11.88 -14.28
C GLN A 83 11.51 -13.33 -13.83
N HIS A 84 12.02 -14.17 -14.74
CA HIS A 84 12.34 -15.56 -14.39
C HIS A 84 13.42 -15.61 -13.32
N LYS A 85 14.50 -14.82 -13.48
CA LYS A 85 15.56 -14.73 -12.48
C LYS A 85 15.04 -14.22 -11.15
N GLN A 86 14.21 -13.16 -11.15
CA GLN A 86 13.60 -12.62 -9.95
C GLN A 86 12.77 -13.69 -9.20
N ARG A 87 11.89 -14.40 -9.93
CA ARG A 87 11.07 -15.46 -9.33
C ARG A 87 11.90 -16.60 -8.75
N SER A 88 12.97 -17.00 -9.43
CA SER A 88 13.83 -18.12 -8.99
C SER A 88 14.73 -17.74 -7.80
N SER A 89 15.06 -16.45 -7.61
CA SER A 89 15.88 -15.97 -6.48
C SER A 89 15.04 -15.35 -5.35
N TRP A 90 13.70 -15.35 -5.46
CA TRP A 90 12.85 -14.69 -4.48
C TRP A 90 12.85 -15.42 -3.14
N LEU A 91 13.48 -14.84 -2.15
CA LEU A 91 13.56 -15.35 -0.80
C LEU A 91 12.38 -14.87 0.04
N ARG A 92 11.54 -15.79 0.53
CA ARG A 92 10.44 -15.48 1.44
C ARG A 92 10.96 -15.40 2.88
N ILE A 93 10.28 -14.62 3.73
CA ILE A 93 10.73 -14.41 5.12
C ILE A 93 10.89 -15.72 5.90
N GLY A 94 10.00 -16.68 5.70
CA GLY A 94 10.12 -18.00 6.33
C GLY A 94 11.37 -18.76 5.88
N ALA A 95 11.68 -18.76 4.58
CA ALA A 95 12.89 -19.35 4.05
C ALA A 95 14.14 -18.60 4.56
N ALA A 96 14.11 -17.26 4.60
CA ALA A 96 15.19 -16.46 5.16
C ALA A 96 15.50 -16.78 6.63
N LEU A 97 14.44 -17.03 7.43
CA LEU A 97 14.59 -17.46 8.83
C LEU A 97 15.20 -18.85 8.95
N VAL A 98 14.80 -19.79 8.09
CA VAL A 98 15.36 -21.15 8.06
C VAL A 98 16.82 -21.14 7.60
N GLU A 99 17.13 -20.45 6.51
CA GLU A 99 18.51 -20.29 6.00
C GLU A 99 19.43 -19.55 6.99
N GLY A 100 18.85 -18.63 7.78
CA GLY A 100 19.54 -17.93 8.87
C GLY A 100 19.78 -18.78 10.11
N GLY A 101 19.17 -19.97 10.18
CA GLY A 101 19.23 -20.84 11.35
C GLY A 101 18.40 -20.35 12.54
N HIS A 102 17.47 -19.40 12.31
CA HIS A 102 16.58 -18.85 13.34
C HIS A 102 15.29 -19.66 13.51
N LEU A 103 15.00 -20.58 12.59
CA LEU A 103 13.83 -21.42 12.57
C LEU A 103 14.16 -22.75 11.90
N SER A 104 13.76 -23.86 12.46
CA SER A 104 13.85 -25.16 11.78
C SER A 104 12.77 -25.30 10.71
N GLU A 105 12.95 -26.21 9.74
CA GLU A 105 11.94 -26.48 8.71
C GLU A 105 10.61 -27.00 9.31
N GLU A 106 10.68 -27.77 10.39
CA GLU A 106 9.51 -28.31 11.10
C GLU A 106 8.73 -27.19 11.80
N GLU A 107 9.41 -26.32 12.52
CA GLU A 107 8.82 -25.13 13.15
C GLU A 107 8.23 -24.18 12.11
N PHE A 108 8.92 -23.97 10.99
CA PHE A 108 8.39 -23.19 9.87
C PHE A 108 7.09 -23.79 9.34
N ALA A 109 7.07 -25.09 9.01
CA ALA A 109 5.90 -25.74 8.44
C ALA A 109 4.69 -25.67 9.39
N THR A 110 4.90 -25.92 10.68
CA THR A 110 3.84 -25.88 11.69
C THR A 110 3.27 -24.49 11.86
N ASN A 111 4.13 -23.49 12.04
CA ASN A 111 3.70 -22.10 12.26
C ASN A 111 3.12 -21.48 10.99
N PHE A 112 3.58 -21.87 9.81
CA PHE A 112 3.08 -21.38 8.56
C PHE A 112 1.66 -21.87 8.25
N GLU A 113 1.35 -23.12 8.54
CA GLU A 113 0.00 -23.67 8.36
C GLU A 113 -0.99 -23.01 9.32
N GLU A 114 -0.61 -22.81 10.58
CA GLU A 114 -1.42 -22.09 11.56
C GLU A 114 -1.67 -20.64 11.12
N TYR A 115 -0.63 -19.93 10.68
CA TYR A 115 -0.73 -18.57 10.16
C TYR A 115 -1.66 -18.49 8.94
N ARG A 116 -1.53 -19.41 7.97
CA ARG A 116 -2.41 -19.46 6.79
C ARG A 116 -3.87 -19.66 7.15
N SER A 117 -4.14 -20.53 8.12
CA SER A 117 -5.50 -20.76 8.60
C SER A 117 -6.11 -19.48 9.19
N MET A 118 -5.34 -18.75 10.01
CA MET A 118 -5.78 -17.50 10.60
C MET A 118 -5.96 -16.40 9.54
N GLU A 119 -5.02 -16.24 8.61
CA GLU A 119 -5.07 -15.26 7.52
C GLU A 119 -6.30 -15.50 6.63
N SER A 120 -6.56 -16.75 6.22
CA SER A 120 -7.72 -17.09 5.40
C SER A 120 -9.04 -16.75 6.09
N ALA A 121 -9.17 -17.01 7.40
CA ALA A 121 -10.36 -16.68 8.17
C ALA A 121 -10.56 -15.14 8.29
N ALA A 122 -9.47 -14.39 8.46
CA ALA A 122 -9.52 -12.93 8.51
C ALA A 122 -9.90 -12.33 7.14
N ASP A 123 -9.28 -12.77 6.06
CA ASP A 123 -9.60 -12.35 4.70
C ASP A 123 -11.05 -12.64 4.30
N GLN A 124 -11.59 -13.77 4.76
CA GLN A 124 -13.00 -14.10 4.52
C GLN A 124 -13.92 -13.12 5.24
N LYS A 125 -13.65 -12.79 6.50
CA LYS A 125 -14.43 -11.82 7.27
C LYS A 125 -14.40 -10.42 6.63
N ILE A 126 -13.23 -9.98 6.17
CA ILE A 126 -13.07 -8.70 5.48
C ILE A 126 -13.90 -8.69 4.19
N ARG A 127 -13.80 -9.72 3.35
CA ARG A 127 -14.58 -9.84 2.11
C ARG A 127 -16.09 -9.84 2.37
N GLU A 128 -16.53 -10.52 3.44
CA GLU A 128 -17.93 -10.53 3.81
C GLU A 128 -18.40 -9.16 4.31
N ALA A 129 -17.61 -8.51 5.17
CA ALA A 129 -17.90 -7.15 5.62
C ALA A 129 -17.99 -6.17 4.45
N MET A 130 -17.05 -6.21 3.50
CA MET A 130 -17.04 -5.34 2.31
C MET A 130 -18.30 -5.47 1.45
N ARG A 131 -18.87 -6.67 1.32
CA ARG A 131 -20.11 -6.90 0.54
C ARG A 131 -21.36 -6.24 1.11
N HIS A 132 -21.36 -5.96 2.40
CA HIS A 132 -22.48 -5.36 3.11
C HIS A 132 -22.35 -3.83 3.29
N LEU A 133 -21.28 -3.24 2.74
CA LEU A 133 -21.07 -1.80 2.81
C LEU A 133 -21.97 -1.05 1.79
N PRO A 134 -22.41 0.17 2.11
CA PRO A 134 -23.03 1.04 1.12
C PRO A 134 -22.02 1.33 0.01
N ASN A 135 -22.46 1.31 -1.25
CA ASN A 135 -21.61 1.54 -2.42
C ASN A 135 -20.37 0.64 -2.46
N ALA A 136 -20.54 -0.66 -2.15
CA ALA A 136 -19.46 -1.63 -1.91
C ALA A 136 -18.38 -1.63 -3.00
N ASP A 137 -18.75 -1.53 -4.28
CA ASP A 137 -17.80 -1.55 -5.41
C ASP A 137 -16.93 -0.29 -5.44
N ALA A 138 -17.51 0.89 -5.22
CA ALA A 138 -16.75 2.14 -5.14
C ALA A 138 -15.85 2.18 -3.90
N VAL A 139 -16.38 1.77 -2.75
CA VAL A 139 -15.60 1.67 -1.49
C VAL A 139 -14.45 0.69 -1.65
N SER A 140 -14.68 -0.51 -2.16
CA SER A 140 -13.64 -1.51 -2.41
C SER A 140 -12.54 -0.95 -3.32
N THR A 141 -12.96 -0.28 -4.40
CA THR A 141 -12.04 0.35 -5.35
C THR A 141 -11.15 1.39 -4.66
N CYS A 142 -11.75 2.29 -3.87
CA CYS A 142 -11.02 3.33 -3.13
C CYS A 142 -10.02 2.73 -2.14
N VAL A 143 -10.45 1.73 -1.35
CA VAL A 143 -9.59 1.07 -0.36
C VAL A 143 -8.43 0.32 -1.03
N GLU A 144 -8.72 -0.50 -2.04
CA GLU A 144 -7.70 -1.26 -2.77
C GLU A 144 -6.64 -0.36 -3.41
N LEU A 145 -7.08 0.71 -4.10
CA LEU A 145 -6.16 1.64 -4.74
C LEU A 145 -5.32 2.40 -3.72
N THR A 146 -5.92 2.81 -2.60
CA THR A 146 -5.20 3.50 -1.53
C THR A 146 -4.12 2.60 -0.94
N VAL A 147 -4.47 1.37 -0.56
CA VAL A 147 -3.50 0.39 -0.03
C VAL A 147 -2.40 0.12 -1.04
N PHE A 148 -2.75 -0.10 -2.30
CA PHE A 148 -1.79 -0.37 -3.37
C PHE A 148 -0.80 0.79 -3.59
N HIS A 149 -1.30 2.02 -3.76
CA HIS A 149 -0.44 3.16 -4.04
C HIS A 149 0.42 3.56 -2.84
N LEU A 150 -0.14 3.58 -1.62
CA LEU A 150 0.64 3.87 -0.42
C LEU A 150 1.74 2.84 -0.18
N ALA A 151 1.43 1.54 -0.29
CA ALA A 151 2.43 0.49 -0.16
C ALA A 151 3.54 0.63 -1.21
N ARG A 152 3.17 0.95 -2.45
CA ARG A 152 4.09 1.11 -3.58
C ARG A 152 5.01 2.33 -3.40
N VAL A 153 4.44 3.49 -3.01
CA VAL A 153 5.21 4.73 -2.84
C VAL A 153 6.07 4.66 -1.59
N ALA A 154 5.53 4.22 -0.46
CA ALA A 154 6.30 4.08 0.78
C ALA A 154 7.33 2.94 0.71
N GLY A 155 7.23 2.04 -0.29
CA GLY A 155 8.12 0.87 -0.42
C GLY A 155 7.95 -0.14 0.71
N ARG A 156 6.77 -0.19 1.33
CA ARG A 156 6.44 -1.04 2.48
C ARG A 156 5.20 -1.87 2.19
N PRO A 157 5.18 -3.16 2.54
CA PRO A 157 3.97 -3.97 2.38
C PRO A 157 2.86 -3.45 3.29
N ALA A 158 1.63 -3.53 2.80
CA ALA A 158 0.44 -3.14 3.56
C ALA A 158 -0.65 -4.22 3.42
N LYS A 159 -1.42 -4.42 4.48
CA LYS A 159 -2.53 -5.37 4.53
C LYS A 159 -3.76 -4.72 5.15
N LEU A 160 -4.92 -4.99 4.58
CA LEU A 160 -6.21 -4.64 5.17
C LEU A 160 -6.46 -5.52 6.41
N GLU A 161 -6.69 -4.89 7.55
CA GLU A 161 -6.95 -5.55 8.82
C GLU A 161 -8.43 -5.68 9.13
N SER A 162 -9.16 -4.60 8.92
CA SER A 162 -10.61 -4.54 9.18
C SER A 162 -11.28 -3.51 8.29
N VAL A 163 -12.60 -3.66 8.13
CA VAL A 163 -13.45 -2.67 7.46
C VAL A 163 -14.81 -2.63 8.16
N GLY A 164 -15.36 -1.45 8.30
CA GLY A 164 -16.67 -1.24 8.91
C GLY A 164 -17.19 0.17 8.71
N VAL A 165 -18.42 0.40 9.14
CA VAL A 165 -19.03 1.73 9.16
C VAL A 165 -18.85 2.29 10.56
N GLU A 166 -18.27 3.47 10.65
CA GLU A 166 -17.93 4.13 11.93
C GLU A 166 -18.29 5.63 11.88
N GLU A 167 -18.15 6.30 13.01
CA GLU A 167 -18.13 7.76 13.08
C GLU A 167 -16.82 8.31 12.55
N ASP A 168 -16.86 9.51 11.95
CA ASP A 168 -15.65 10.17 11.46
C ASP A 168 -14.90 10.85 12.61
N VAL A 169 -13.91 10.14 13.15
CA VAL A 169 -13.03 10.66 14.19
C VAL A 169 -11.58 10.56 13.72
N LEU A 170 -10.87 11.70 13.67
CA LEU A 170 -9.43 11.70 13.48
C LEU A 170 -8.75 11.40 14.81
N GLU A 171 -7.97 10.33 14.86
CA GLU A 171 -7.22 9.94 16.05
C GLU A 171 -6.07 10.92 16.33
N ASP A 172 -5.75 11.12 17.62
CA ASP A 172 -4.66 12.01 18.04
C ASP A 172 -3.31 11.58 17.41
N GLY A 173 -2.58 12.57 16.90
CA GLY A 173 -1.28 12.35 16.27
C GLY A 173 -1.31 11.85 14.84
N MET A 174 -2.50 11.63 14.28
CA MET A 174 -2.65 11.26 12.88
C MET A 174 -2.77 12.50 11.98
N HIS A 175 -2.27 12.38 10.75
CA HIS A 175 -2.39 13.40 9.72
C HIS A 175 -3.38 12.93 8.66
N ARG A 176 -4.45 13.71 8.44
CA ARG A 176 -5.45 13.40 7.42
C ARG A 176 -5.16 14.13 6.12
N PHE A 177 -5.16 13.38 5.04
CA PHE A 177 -5.16 13.87 3.67
C PHE A 177 -6.42 13.35 2.98
N SER A 178 -7.15 14.22 2.30
CA SER A 178 -8.43 13.83 1.67
C SER A 178 -8.57 14.41 0.27
N GLN A 179 -9.35 13.72 -0.54
CA GLN A 179 -9.71 14.17 -1.88
C GLN A 179 -11.17 13.83 -2.17
N ARG A 180 -11.93 14.84 -2.59
CA ARG A 180 -13.30 14.68 -3.03
C ARG A 180 -13.36 14.34 -4.52
N MET A 181 -14.28 13.47 -4.89
CA MET A 181 -14.58 13.05 -6.25
C MET A 181 -16.05 13.32 -6.51
N VAL A 182 -16.33 14.17 -7.48
CA VAL A 182 -17.68 14.69 -7.76
C VAL A 182 -18.11 14.42 -9.20
N GLY A 183 -19.40 14.28 -9.41
CA GLY A 183 -20.02 14.03 -10.73
C GLY A 183 -21.38 13.41 -10.57
N ASP A 184 -21.59 12.23 -11.17
CA ASP A 184 -22.83 11.45 -11.00
C ASP A 184 -22.93 10.82 -9.58
N GLY A 185 -21.94 11.04 -8.75
CA GLY A 185 -21.89 10.71 -7.33
C GLY A 185 -20.99 11.69 -6.58
N ASP A 186 -20.96 11.58 -5.27
CA ASP A 186 -20.13 12.40 -4.39
C ASP A 186 -19.42 11.47 -3.39
N TYR A 187 -18.11 11.30 -3.60
CA TYR A 187 -17.27 10.46 -2.76
C TYR A 187 -16.08 11.26 -2.24
N THR A 188 -15.67 10.99 -1.03
CA THR A 188 -14.40 11.50 -0.51
C THR A 188 -13.56 10.35 -0.01
N ILE A 189 -12.33 10.27 -0.48
CA ILE A 189 -11.30 9.41 0.10
C ILE A 189 -10.53 10.24 1.11
N ALA A 190 -10.35 9.75 2.33
CA ALA A 190 -9.43 10.32 3.30
C ALA A 190 -8.48 9.23 3.82
N VAL A 191 -7.24 9.63 4.07
CA VAL A 191 -6.20 8.74 4.59
C VAL A 191 -5.64 9.37 5.85
N ASP A 192 -5.76 8.65 6.96
CA ASP A 192 -5.23 9.06 8.26
C ASP A 192 -3.90 8.34 8.48
N LEU A 193 -2.79 9.06 8.36
CA LEU A 193 -1.43 8.52 8.43
C LEU A 193 -0.71 8.94 9.71
N PRO A 194 -0.01 8.02 10.41
CA PRO A 194 0.92 8.40 11.47
C PRO A 194 2.15 9.11 10.87
N PRO A 195 2.85 9.96 11.64
CA PRO A 195 4.00 10.74 11.15
C PRO A 195 5.07 9.91 10.43
N VAL A 196 5.32 8.69 10.91
CA VAL A 196 6.30 7.76 10.31
C VAL A 196 5.91 7.36 8.88
N LEU A 197 4.62 7.14 8.62
CA LEU A 197 4.14 6.82 7.29
C LEU A 197 4.07 8.07 6.40
N VAL A 198 3.74 9.24 6.94
CA VAL A 198 3.82 10.52 6.21
C VAL A 198 5.24 10.71 5.66
N ALA A 199 6.27 10.61 6.52
CA ALA A 199 7.66 10.71 6.11
C ALA A 199 8.06 9.63 5.09
N SER A 200 7.61 8.38 5.26
CA SER A 200 7.90 7.29 4.33
C SER A 200 7.28 7.52 2.95
N VAL A 201 6.05 8.02 2.90
CA VAL A 201 5.35 8.35 1.65
C VAL A 201 6.02 9.54 0.96
N ALA A 202 6.33 10.62 1.70
CA ALA A 202 7.01 11.79 1.16
C ALA A 202 8.39 11.42 0.60
N LYS A 203 9.19 10.65 1.33
CA LYS A 203 10.48 10.14 0.85
C LYS A 203 10.32 9.26 -0.40
N GLY A 204 9.33 8.39 -0.41
CA GLY A 204 9.05 7.53 -1.56
C GLY A 204 8.67 8.31 -2.81
N MET A 205 7.92 9.40 -2.64
CA MET A 205 7.49 10.30 -3.72
C MET A 205 8.66 11.14 -4.26
N LEU A 206 9.46 11.74 -3.38
CA LEU A 206 10.51 12.70 -3.75
C LEU A 206 11.86 12.02 -4.00
N GLY A 207 12.10 10.83 -3.44
CA GLY A 207 13.39 10.12 -3.56
C GLY A 207 14.44 10.55 -2.53
N PHE A 208 14.12 11.48 -1.61
CA PHE A 208 15.02 11.96 -0.55
C PHE A 208 14.23 12.23 0.74
N ASP A 209 14.93 12.30 1.87
CA ASP A 209 14.32 12.61 3.16
C ASP A 209 13.92 14.09 3.25
N VAL A 210 12.74 14.36 3.80
CA VAL A 210 12.17 15.69 3.98
C VAL A 210 11.98 15.94 5.47
N GLU A 211 12.13 17.20 5.89
CA GLU A 211 11.85 17.60 7.26
C GLU A 211 10.35 17.51 7.56
N ALA A 212 10.04 16.89 8.70
CA ALA A 212 8.67 16.64 9.13
C ALA A 212 7.88 17.95 9.35
N GLY A 213 6.62 17.97 8.94
CA GLY A 213 5.71 19.10 9.10
C GLY A 213 5.92 20.23 8.10
N THR A 214 6.83 20.09 7.13
CA THR A 214 7.04 21.10 6.06
C THR A 214 5.95 21.04 4.99
N GLU A 215 5.79 22.14 4.25
CA GLU A 215 4.91 22.20 3.08
C GLU A 215 5.32 21.17 2.02
N THR A 216 6.62 20.98 1.79
CA THR A 216 7.16 19.96 0.87
C THR A 216 6.74 18.55 1.23
N GLU A 217 6.74 18.18 2.52
CA GLU A 217 6.25 16.89 2.97
C GLU A 217 4.74 16.76 2.71
N THR A 218 3.97 17.79 3.04
CA THR A 218 2.53 17.85 2.83
C THR A 218 2.15 17.73 1.36
N ASP A 219 2.82 18.46 0.49
CA ASP A 219 2.58 18.45 -0.96
C ASP A 219 2.89 17.09 -1.56
N ALA A 220 3.99 16.45 -1.14
CA ALA A 220 4.37 15.14 -1.62
C ALA A 220 3.30 14.08 -1.29
N VAL A 221 2.75 14.08 -0.07
CA VAL A 221 1.67 13.15 0.31
C VAL A 221 0.37 13.50 -0.39
N SER A 222 0.05 14.79 -0.53
CA SER A 222 -1.14 15.26 -1.26
C SER A 222 -1.12 14.80 -2.72
N GLU A 223 0.04 14.82 -3.37
CA GLU A 223 0.17 14.35 -4.76
C GLU A 223 -0.08 12.83 -4.86
N VAL A 224 0.32 12.03 -3.87
CA VAL A 224 -0.03 10.60 -3.83
C VAL A 224 -1.54 10.41 -3.68
N VAL A 225 -2.20 11.21 -2.84
CA VAL A 225 -3.66 11.15 -2.68
C VAL A 225 -4.36 11.59 -3.97
N ASN A 226 -3.85 12.60 -4.65
CA ASN A 226 -4.33 13.03 -5.97
C ASN A 226 -4.25 11.90 -7.02
N LEU A 227 -3.14 11.19 -7.04
CA LEU A 227 -2.97 10.01 -7.90
C LEU A 227 -3.99 8.91 -7.58
N ILE A 228 -4.25 8.66 -6.29
CA ILE A 228 -5.25 7.67 -5.85
C ILE A 228 -6.64 8.06 -6.31
N GLY A 229 -7.06 9.30 -6.06
CA GLY A 229 -8.40 9.76 -6.43
C GLY A 229 -8.63 9.78 -7.94
N GLY A 230 -7.65 10.22 -8.72
CA GLY A 230 -7.74 10.16 -10.19
C GLY A 230 -7.93 8.74 -10.72
N ASN A 231 -7.18 7.79 -10.13
CA ASN A 231 -7.32 6.37 -10.49
C ASN A 231 -8.64 5.77 -10.01
N ALA A 232 -9.11 6.18 -8.83
CA ALA A 232 -10.41 5.75 -8.31
C ALA A 232 -11.54 6.22 -9.23
N CYS A 233 -11.54 7.48 -9.67
CA CYS A 233 -12.51 7.98 -10.65
C CYS A 233 -12.54 7.11 -11.92
N THR A 234 -11.38 6.90 -12.55
CA THR A 234 -11.27 6.10 -13.78
C THR A 234 -11.75 4.66 -13.59
N ARG A 235 -11.52 4.06 -12.43
CA ARG A 235 -11.94 2.67 -12.17
C ARG A 235 -13.42 2.58 -11.81
N ILE A 236 -13.93 3.56 -11.08
CA ILE A 236 -15.37 3.63 -10.71
C ILE A 236 -16.25 3.88 -11.94
N GLU A 237 -15.79 4.67 -12.92
CA GLU A 237 -16.48 4.87 -14.21
C GLU A 237 -16.81 3.55 -14.93
N GLN A 238 -16.05 2.49 -14.71
CA GLN A 238 -16.34 1.17 -15.27
C GLN A 238 -17.62 0.54 -14.71
N PHE A 239 -18.12 1.03 -13.59
CA PHE A 239 -19.37 0.59 -12.95
C PHE A 239 -20.56 1.53 -13.22
N GLY A 240 -20.32 2.65 -13.90
CA GLY A 240 -21.36 3.57 -14.40
C GLY A 240 -21.20 5.05 -14.08
N PRO A 241 -20.94 5.48 -12.82
CA PRO A 241 -20.89 6.91 -12.51
C PRO A 241 -19.64 7.59 -13.05
N LEU A 242 -19.83 8.73 -13.74
CA LEU A 242 -18.72 9.59 -14.18
C LEU A 242 -18.31 10.51 -13.03
N LEU A 243 -17.05 10.41 -12.62
CA LEU A 243 -16.49 11.18 -11.52
C LEU A 243 -15.24 11.96 -11.96
N ARG A 244 -15.01 13.10 -11.31
CA ARG A 244 -13.78 13.89 -11.45
C ARG A 244 -13.20 14.19 -10.07
N PRO A 245 -11.88 14.10 -9.87
CA PRO A 245 -11.26 14.47 -8.61
C PRO A 245 -11.19 15.99 -8.47
N GLU A 246 -11.45 16.51 -7.27
CA GLU A 246 -11.09 17.86 -6.86
C GLU A 246 -9.64 17.86 -6.32
N PRO A 247 -9.00 19.02 -6.15
CA PRO A 247 -7.67 19.07 -5.53
C PRO A 247 -7.68 18.44 -4.13
N PRO A 248 -6.63 17.69 -3.76
CA PRO A 248 -6.51 17.12 -2.43
C PRO A 248 -6.31 18.21 -1.38
N ILE A 249 -6.78 17.95 -0.16
CA ILE A 249 -6.61 18.85 0.98
C ILE A 249 -5.99 18.09 2.16
N ARG A 250 -5.10 18.74 2.91
CA ARG A 250 -4.70 18.30 4.24
C ARG A 250 -5.71 18.86 5.24
N SER A 251 -6.42 17.98 5.92
CA SER A 251 -7.34 18.37 6.98
C SER A 251 -6.62 18.44 8.32
N SER A 252 -6.94 19.46 9.12
CA SER A 252 -6.64 19.48 10.55
C SER A 252 -7.82 18.92 11.34
N ALA A 253 -7.63 18.62 12.63
CA ALA A 253 -8.71 18.17 13.52
C ALA A 253 -9.90 19.15 13.56
N ASP A 254 -9.64 20.43 13.26
CA ASP A 254 -10.63 21.51 13.28
C ASP A 254 -11.39 21.69 11.94
N THR A 255 -10.99 20.96 10.91
CA THR A 255 -11.66 21.02 9.60
C THR A 255 -12.30 19.66 9.31
N PRO A 256 -13.56 19.44 9.70
CA PRO A 256 -14.22 18.17 9.40
C PRO A 256 -14.33 18.01 7.87
N VAL A 257 -13.90 16.86 7.39
CA VAL A 257 -14.20 16.41 6.03
C VAL A 257 -15.65 15.94 6.08
N SER A 258 -16.60 16.85 5.88
CA SER A 258 -18.00 16.45 5.91
C SER A 258 -18.56 16.26 4.52
N PRO A 259 -18.88 15.02 4.16
CA PRO A 259 -20.23 14.78 3.68
C PRO A 259 -21.06 14.19 4.83
N THR A 260 -22.31 14.59 4.90
CA THR A 260 -23.33 13.98 5.76
C THR A 260 -23.63 12.58 5.24
N GLY A 261 -23.06 11.55 5.87
CA GLY A 261 -23.31 10.18 5.46
C GLY A 261 -22.47 9.18 6.26
N PRO A 262 -22.74 7.88 6.13
CA PRO A 262 -21.95 6.86 6.80
C PRO A 262 -20.52 6.87 6.27
N VAL A 263 -19.56 6.81 7.19
CA VAL A 263 -18.15 6.72 6.88
C VAL A 263 -17.73 5.25 6.92
N VAL A 264 -17.22 4.76 5.82
CA VAL A 264 -16.55 3.46 5.82
C VAL A 264 -15.10 3.66 6.20
N ARG A 265 -14.67 3.03 7.29
CA ARG A 265 -13.27 2.98 7.72
C ARG A 265 -12.69 1.61 7.41
N ALA A 266 -11.57 1.62 6.73
CA ALA A 266 -10.71 0.46 6.54
C ALA A 266 -9.41 0.68 7.31
N THR A 267 -9.09 -0.21 8.25
CA THR A 267 -7.82 -0.19 8.98
C THR A 267 -6.81 -1.01 8.20
N VAL A 268 -5.64 -0.43 7.97
CA VAL A 268 -4.54 -1.02 7.19
C VAL A 268 -3.29 -1.07 8.06
N VAL A 269 -2.61 -2.22 8.05
CA VAL A 269 -1.34 -2.43 8.74
C VAL A 269 -0.19 -2.38 7.74
N SER A 270 0.87 -1.64 8.07
CA SER A 270 2.09 -1.54 7.27
C SER A 270 3.33 -1.60 8.19
N GLY A 271 3.93 -2.79 8.28
CA GLY A 271 4.96 -3.05 9.27
C GLY A 271 4.39 -2.99 10.70
N ASP A 272 4.99 -2.20 11.56
CA ASP A 272 4.54 -1.98 12.95
C ASP A 272 3.54 -0.82 13.08
N GLU A 273 3.24 -0.15 11.96
CA GLU A 273 2.34 0.99 11.91
C GLU A 273 0.96 0.58 11.39
N SER A 274 -0.07 1.30 11.83
CA SER A 274 -1.41 1.21 11.26
C SER A 274 -1.88 2.58 10.78
N PHE A 275 -2.76 2.57 9.77
CA PHE A 275 -3.39 3.76 9.24
C PHE A 275 -4.83 3.47 8.83
N ALA A 276 -5.64 4.50 8.68
CA ALA A 276 -7.01 4.36 8.25
C ALA A 276 -7.22 4.91 6.84
N VAL A 277 -7.97 4.17 6.03
CA VAL A 277 -8.58 4.67 4.79
C VAL A 277 -10.05 4.87 5.08
N ARG A 278 -10.54 6.08 4.84
CA ARG A 278 -11.95 6.42 5.01
C ARG A 278 -12.56 6.73 3.65
N VAL A 279 -13.73 6.20 3.43
CA VAL A 279 -14.52 6.51 2.24
C VAL A 279 -15.86 7.04 2.69
N PHE A 280 -16.14 8.27 2.30
CA PHE A 280 -17.42 8.92 2.48
C PHE A 280 -18.17 8.81 1.15
N ALA A 281 -19.39 8.37 1.20
CA ALA A 281 -20.31 8.40 0.07
C ALA A 281 -21.52 9.19 0.49
N ALA A 282 -21.91 10.19 -0.28
CA ALA A 282 -23.20 10.84 -0.05
C ALA A 282 -24.32 9.81 -0.20
N ALA A 283 -25.31 9.86 0.66
CA ALA A 283 -26.49 9.02 0.53
C ALA A 283 -27.15 9.29 -0.84
N ASP A 284 -27.47 8.22 -1.58
CA ASP A 284 -28.21 8.34 -2.84
C ASP A 284 -29.48 9.15 -2.61
N GLY A 285 -29.53 10.34 -3.19
CA GLY A 285 -30.78 11.08 -3.45
C GLY A 285 -31.31 11.97 -2.34
N GLU A 286 -30.79 13.18 -2.22
CA GLU A 286 -31.60 14.39 -2.08
C GLU A 286 -31.11 15.39 -3.14
N THR A 287 -31.66 15.29 -4.33
CA THR A 287 -31.68 16.38 -5.31
C THR A 287 -33.03 17.08 -5.23
#